data_d70e822cbf3b629e69bbb7d357d24af8
#
_entry.id   d70e822cbf3b629e69bbb7d357d24af8
#
_cell.length_a   1.000
_cell.length_b   1.000
_cell.length_c   1.000
_cell.angle_alpha   90.00
_cell.angle_beta   90.00
_cell.angle_gamma   90.00
#
_symmetry.space_group_name_H-M   'P 1'
#
loop_
_entity.id
_entity.type
_entity.pdbx_description
1 polymer ?
#
loop_
_entity_poly.entity_id
_entity_poly.type
_entity_poly.pdbx_seq_one_letter_code
_entity_poly.pdbx_strand_id
1 'polypeptide(L)'
;MTGKRTTQELTGVYFSPVGDIVLTSDGTALTGLRFAEVINEKPVQYIPPLADACRWLDLYFSGATPDFTPLLAPQGTPFQQSVWREILAIPYGHTVSYGYIAQRLRCRSAQAVGGAVGRNPIALIIPCHRVIGSDGQLTGYA
;
A
#
# COMPACT_ATOMS: atom_id res chain seq x y z
N MET A 1 14.81 14.41 22.30
CA MET A 1 14.21 14.15 22.01
C MET A 1 13.88 13.59 21.78
N THR A 2 13.92 13.67 21.87
CA THR A 2 13.47 13.18 21.66
C THR A 2 12.82 12.76 21.23
N GLY A 3 13.16 12.96 21.53
CA GLY A 3 12.50 12.30 21.14
C GLY A 3 11.47 12.13 20.27
N LYS A 4 10.57 12.15 20.65
CA LYS A 4 9.48 12.02 19.81
C LYS A 4 9.40 13.21 18.93
N ARG A 5 9.76 13.01 17.75
CA ARG A 5 9.65 14.05 16.80
C ARG A 5 8.38 13.87 16.00
N THR A 6 7.56 14.87 16.00
CA THR A 6 6.38 14.86 15.19
C THR A 6 6.77 15.05 13.75
N THR A 7 6.62 14.00 12.97
CA THR A 7 6.86 14.10 11.54
C THR A 7 5.64 14.69 10.90
N GLN A 8 5.81 15.80 10.22
CA GLN A 8 4.71 16.43 9.53
C GLN A 8 4.33 15.57 8.33
N GLU A 9 3.07 15.14 8.30
CA GLU A 9 2.57 14.36 7.18
C GLU A 9 2.25 15.29 6.03
N LEU A 10 2.77 14.94 4.87
CA LEU A 10 2.53 15.70 3.63
C LEU A 10 1.50 14.95 2.82
N THR A 11 0.56 15.68 2.24
CA THR A 11 -0.58 15.09 1.57
C THR A 11 -0.65 15.55 0.13
N GLY A 12 -0.94 14.62 -0.76
CA GLY A 12 -1.22 14.90 -2.15
C GLY A 12 -2.51 14.25 -2.59
N VAL A 13 -2.99 14.65 -3.75
CA VAL A 13 -4.22 14.10 -4.31
C VAL A 13 -3.94 13.67 -5.74
N TYR A 14 -4.48 12.51 -6.10
CA TYR A 14 -4.43 12.01 -7.45
C TYR A 14 -5.86 11.69 -7.89
N PHE A 15 -6.29 12.29 -9.00
CA PHE A 15 -7.63 12.07 -9.51
C PHE A 15 -7.60 10.92 -10.51
N SER A 16 -8.02 9.74 -10.04
CA SER A 16 -7.97 8.55 -10.86
C SER A 16 -9.30 8.35 -11.60
N PRO A 17 -9.31 7.48 -12.63
CA PRO A 17 -10.55 7.16 -13.33
C PRO A 17 -11.63 6.52 -12.45
N VAL A 18 -11.24 5.96 -11.31
CA VAL A 18 -12.16 5.24 -10.44
C VAL A 18 -12.38 5.93 -9.10
N GLY A 19 -11.90 7.17 -8.96
CA GLY A 19 -12.13 7.94 -7.74
C GLY A 19 -10.89 8.68 -7.32
N ASP A 20 -11.07 9.57 -6.34
CA ASP A 20 -9.97 10.36 -5.82
C ASP A 20 -9.09 9.51 -4.92
N ILE A 21 -7.79 9.74 -5.01
CA ILE A 21 -6.80 9.05 -4.20
C ILE A 21 -6.05 10.08 -3.37
N VAL A 22 -5.97 9.83 -2.07
CA VAL A 22 -5.19 10.66 -1.16
C VAL A 22 -3.86 9.95 -0.91
N LEU A 23 -2.78 10.68 -1.14
CA LEU A 23 -1.42 10.21 -0.95
C LEU A 23 -0.83 10.92 0.26
N THR A 24 -0.10 10.18 1.08
CA THR A 24 0.59 10.77 2.21
C THR A 24 2.05 10.37 2.20
N SER A 25 2.89 11.24 2.78
CA SER A 25 4.34 11.02 2.83
C SER A 25 4.88 11.63 4.11
N ASP A 26 5.99 11.08 4.58
CA ASP A 26 6.73 11.65 5.70
C ASP A 26 7.86 12.59 5.25
N GLY A 27 7.92 12.88 3.96
CA GLY A 27 8.97 13.70 3.38
C GLY A 27 10.04 12.90 2.69
N THR A 28 10.20 11.64 3.04
CA THR A 28 11.22 10.76 2.48
C THR A 28 10.60 9.65 1.66
N ALA A 29 9.48 9.12 2.11
CA ALA A 29 8.85 7.95 1.49
C ALA A 29 7.35 8.11 1.50
N LEU A 30 6.67 7.31 0.72
CA LEU A 30 5.21 7.25 0.69
C LEU A 30 4.74 6.45 1.89
N THR A 31 3.83 7.03 2.67
CA THR A 31 3.30 6.38 3.87
C THR A 31 1.87 5.91 3.70
N GLY A 32 1.14 6.45 2.72
CA GLY A 32 -0.24 6.06 2.53
C GLY A 32 -0.76 6.33 1.13
N LEU A 33 -1.71 5.50 0.72
CA LEU A 33 -2.46 5.66 -0.51
C LEU A 33 -3.84 5.06 -0.25
N ARG A 34 -4.86 5.90 -0.31
CA ARG A 34 -6.22 5.42 -0.05
C ARG A 34 -7.21 6.17 -0.93
N PHE A 35 -8.28 5.49 -1.24
CA PHE A 35 -9.39 6.14 -1.93
C PHE A 35 -10.22 6.91 -0.92
N ALA A 36 -10.52 8.16 -1.23
CA ALA A 36 -11.31 8.99 -0.36
C ALA A 36 -11.82 10.19 -1.14
N GLU A 37 -13.06 10.56 -0.88
CA GLU A 37 -13.61 11.76 -1.47
C GLU A 37 -12.84 12.96 -0.96
N VAL A 38 -12.40 13.82 -1.87
CA VAL A 38 -11.57 14.96 -1.53
C VAL A 38 -12.45 16.21 -1.49
N ILE A 39 -12.47 16.86 -0.33
CA ILE A 39 -13.24 18.07 -0.11
C ILE A 39 -12.28 19.10 0.47
N ASN A 40 -12.34 20.32 -0.04
CA ASN A 40 -11.56 21.44 0.49
C ASN A 40 -10.06 21.17 0.40
N GLU A 41 -9.62 20.78 -0.78
CA GLU A 41 -8.23 20.45 -0.98
C GLU A 41 -7.35 21.68 -0.92
N LYS A 42 -6.25 21.57 -0.21
CA LYS A 42 -5.23 22.58 -0.20
C LYS A 42 -4.24 22.30 -1.31
N PRO A 43 -3.60 23.34 -1.85
CA PRO A 43 -2.52 23.12 -2.82
C PRO A 43 -1.47 22.20 -2.23
N VAL A 44 -0.96 21.31 -3.05
CA VAL A 44 -0.01 20.29 -2.62
C VAL A 44 1.32 20.52 -3.30
N GLN A 45 2.39 20.44 -2.52
CA GLN A 45 3.72 20.40 -3.09
C GLN A 45 4.03 18.95 -3.42
N TYR A 46 4.34 18.70 -4.68
CA TYR A 46 4.66 17.34 -5.10
C TYR A 46 6.15 17.10 -4.90
N ILE A 47 6.49 16.75 -3.67
CA ILE A 47 7.84 16.31 -3.33
C ILE A 47 8.09 14.95 -3.99
N PRO A 48 9.37 14.51 -4.10
CA PRO A 48 9.68 13.28 -4.84
C PRO A 48 8.84 12.07 -4.48
N PRO A 49 8.58 11.74 -3.19
CA PRO A 49 7.76 10.56 -2.91
C PRO A 49 6.35 10.66 -3.49
N LEU A 50 5.74 11.84 -3.44
CA LEU A 50 4.39 12.01 -3.98
C LEU A 50 4.41 12.03 -5.50
N ALA A 51 5.42 12.66 -6.11
CA ALA A 51 5.55 12.68 -7.55
C ALA A 51 5.78 11.27 -8.11
N ASP A 52 6.61 10.48 -7.42
CA ASP A 52 6.86 9.10 -7.84
C ASP A 52 5.60 8.26 -7.74
N ALA A 53 4.81 8.46 -6.70
CA ALA A 53 3.53 7.75 -6.56
C ALA A 53 2.59 8.12 -7.70
N CYS A 54 2.54 9.39 -8.09
CA CYS A 54 1.70 9.83 -9.21
C CYS A 54 2.15 9.18 -10.51
N ARG A 55 3.46 9.10 -10.77
CA ARG A 55 3.97 8.42 -11.97
C ARG A 55 3.60 6.95 -11.96
N TRP A 56 3.70 6.30 -10.79
CA TRP A 56 3.32 4.90 -10.65
C TRP A 56 1.82 4.73 -10.98
N LEU A 57 0.99 5.62 -10.46
CA LEU A 57 -0.45 5.56 -10.70
C LEU A 57 -0.79 5.84 -12.17
N ASP A 58 -0.07 6.78 -12.81
CA ASP A 58 -0.28 7.01 -14.23
C ASP A 58 -0.05 5.75 -15.04
N LEU A 59 1.04 5.03 -14.75
CA LEU A 59 1.32 3.79 -15.44
C LEU A 59 0.26 2.74 -15.13
N TYR A 60 -0.08 2.61 -13.86
CA TYR A 60 -1.06 1.62 -13.44
C TYR A 60 -2.40 1.81 -14.15
N PHE A 61 -2.90 3.04 -14.16
CA PHE A 61 -4.21 3.33 -14.76
C PHE A 61 -4.16 3.39 -16.29
N SER A 62 -2.98 3.43 -16.88
CA SER A 62 -2.86 3.34 -18.34
C SER A 62 -2.87 1.90 -18.83
N GLY A 63 -2.91 0.94 -17.92
CA GLY A 63 -2.85 -0.48 -18.28
C GLY A 63 -1.45 -1.04 -18.33
N ALA A 64 -0.44 -0.22 -18.08
CA ALA A 64 0.94 -0.69 -18.05
C ALA A 64 1.24 -1.30 -16.69
N THR A 65 2.26 -2.16 -16.66
CA THR A 65 2.79 -2.66 -15.40
C THR A 65 3.92 -1.73 -15.00
N PRO A 66 3.78 -0.99 -13.89
CA PRO A 66 4.86 -0.12 -13.46
C PRO A 66 6.14 -0.92 -13.23
N ASP A 67 7.26 -0.42 -13.72
CA ASP A 67 8.55 -1.10 -13.65
C ASP A 67 9.41 -0.60 -12.49
N PHE A 68 8.82 0.18 -11.59
CA PHE A 68 9.50 0.68 -10.40
C PHE A 68 8.50 0.71 -9.25
N THR A 69 9.02 0.79 -8.04
CA THR A 69 8.22 0.96 -6.84
C THR A 69 8.72 2.21 -6.13
N PRO A 70 7.83 3.16 -5.81
CA PRO A 70 8.26 4.30 -5.00
C PRO A 70 8.82 3.83 -3.67
N LEU A 71 9.62 4.67 -3.02
CA LEU A 71 10.08 4.35 -1.67
C LEU A 71 8.89 4.35 -0.74
N LEU A 72 8.69 3.26 -0.02
CA LEU A 72 7.52 3.06 0.82
C LEU A 72 7.93 3.00 2.28
N ALA A 73 7.10 3.60 3.13
CA ALA A 73 7.29 3.53 4.59
C ALA A 73 5.93 3.32 5.25
N PRO A 74 5.29 2.18 5.00
CA PRO A 74 3.99 1.91 5.63
C PRO A 74 4.16 1.76 7.13
N GLN A 75 3.25 2.36 7.89
CA GLN A 75 3.29 2.30 9.34
C GLN A 75 2.50 1.10 9.83
N GLY A 76 3.10 0.31 10.69
CA GLY A 76 2.44 -0.86 11.24
C GLY A 76 3.37 -1.63 12.16
N THR A 77 2.83 -2.70 12.74
CA THR A 77 3.59 -3.57 13.62
C THR A 77 4.67 -4.33 12.84
N PRO A 78 5.67 -4.88 13.53
CA PRO A 78 6.66 -5.70 12.83
C PRO A 78 6.04 -6.86 12.05
N PHE A 79 5.00 -7.49 12.58
CA PHE A 79 4.32 -8.56 11.86
C PHE A 79 3.64 -8.03 10.60
N GLN A 80 2.93 -6.91 10.72
CA GLN A 80 2.29 -6.30 9.55
C GLN A 80 3.33 -5.94 8.50
N GLN A 81 4.45 -5.36 8.90
CA GLN A 81 5.53 -5.03 7.97
C GLN A 81 6.02 -6.27 7.23
N SER A 82 6.16 -7.38 7.95
CA SER A 82 6.61 -8.63 7.35
C SER A 82 5.61 -9.14 6.31
N VAL A 83 4.31 -9.04 6.62
CA VAL A 83 3.27 -9.46 5.68
C VAL A 83 3.32 -8.59 4.42
N TRP A 84 3.41 -7.28 4.60
CA TRP A 84 3.41 -6.38 3.45
C TRP A 84 4.64 -6.58 2.57
N ARG A 85 5.79 -6.90 3.14
CA ARG A 85 6.99 -7.23 2.35
C ARG A 85 6.78 -8.49 1.52
N GLU A 86 6.12 -9.50 2.08
CA GLU A 86 5.80 -10.70 1.32
C GLU A 86 4.85 -10.39 0.17
N ILE A 87 3.88 -9.52 0.41
CA ILE A 87 2.94 -9.13 -0.64
C ILE A 87 3.65 -8.40 -1.77
N LEU A 88 4.57 -7.50 -1.43
CA LEU A 88 5.32 -6.76 -2.44
C LEU A 88 6.16 -7.67 -3.32
N ALA A 89 6.52 -8.84 -2.82
CA ALA A 89 7.33 -9.79 -3.57
C ALA A 89 6.51 -10.63 -4.54
N ILE A 90 5.17 -10.54 -4.53
CA ILE A 90 4.33 -11.33 -5.43
C ILE A 90 4.45 -10.75 -6.84
N PRO A 91 4.88 -11.55 -7.84
CA PRO A 91 5.01 -11.04 -9.20
C PRO A 91 3.65 -10.64 -9.77
N TYR A 92 3.69 -9.70 -10.70
CA TYR A 92 2.50 -9.29 -11.42
C TYR A 92 1.85 -10.50 -12.10
N GLY A 93 0.53 -10.58 -11.99
CA GLY A 93 -0.22 -11.68 -12.59
C GLY A 93 -0.24 -12.96 -11.75
N HIS A 94 0.38 -12.94 -10.56
CA HIS A 94 0.38 -14.08 -9.67
C HIS A 94 -0.45 -13.78 -8.44
N THR A 95 -0.93 -14.84 -7.78
CA THR A 95 -1.60 -14.74 -6.50
C THR A 95 -1.02 -15.75 -5.53
N VAL A 96 -1.14 -15.46 -4.24
CA VAL A 96 -0.77 -16.40 -3.20
C VAL A 96 -1.89 -16.44 -2.17
N SER A 97 -1.94 -17.52 -1.38
CA SER A 97 -2.94 -17.63 -0.32
C SER A 97 -2.44 -17.01 0.96
N TYR A 98 -3.37 -16.71 1.86
CA TYR A 98 -3.01 -16.29 3.21
C TYR A 98 -2.16 -17.36 3.90
N GLY A 99 -2.51 -18.63 3.68
CA GLY A 99 -1.74 -19.73 4.27
C GLY A 99 -0.31 -19.80 3.75
N TYR A 100 -0.11 -19.49 2.48
CA TYR A 100 1.25 -19.43 1.92
C TYR A 100 2.10 -18.39 2.64
N ILE A 101 1.55 -17.20 2.84
CA ILE A 101 2.28 -16.14 3.54
C ILE A 101 2.54 -16.54 4.98
N ALA A 102 1.53 -17.13 5.65
CA ALA A 102 1.69 -17.57 7.02
C ALA A 102 2.82 -18.59 7.13
N GLN A 103 2.89 -19.51 6.19
CA GLN A 103 3.94 -20.52 6.19
C GLN A 103 5.32 -19.90 6.00
N ARG A 104 5.43 -18.94 5.08
CA ARG A 104 6.70 -18.26 4.85
C ARG A 104 7.17 -17.49 6.07
N LEU A 105 6.24 -16.93 6.84
CA LEU A 105 6.57 -16.15 8.03
C LEU A 105 6.62 -17.01 9.30
N ARG A 106 6.42 -18.33 9.15
CA ARG A 106 6.37 -19.27 10.28
C ARG A 106 5.31 -18.86 11.28
N CYS A 107 4.19 -18.36 10.76
CA CYS A 107 3.04 -17.96 11.54
C CYS A 107 2.01 -19.05 11.44
N ARG A 108 1.39 -19.42 12.56
CA ARG A 108 0.42 -20.51 12.56
C ARG A 108 -0.98 -20.07 12.14
N SER A 109 -1.17 -18.77 11.94
CA SER A 109 -2.52 -18.26 11.74
C SER A 109 -2.63 -17.52 10.41
N ALA A 110 -3.32 -18.15 9.46
CA ALA A 110 -3.70 -17.46 8.23
C ALA A 110 -4.63 -16.30 8.51
N GLN A 111 -5.41 -16.40 9.58
CA GLN A 111 -6.30 -15.30 9.98
C GLN A 111 -5.51 -14.07 10.41
N ALA A 112 -4.39 -14.26 11.09
CA ALA A 112 -3.54 -13.12 11.46
C ALA A 112 -2.96 -12.44 10.23
N VAL A 113 -2.58 -13.23 9.23
CA VAL A 113 -2.12 -12.68 7.94
C VAL A 113 -3.25 -11.89 7.29
N GLY A 114 -4.47 -12.42 7.29
CA GLY A 114 -5.61 -11.72 6.72
C GLY A 114 -5.86 -10.39 7.41
N GLY A 115 -5.69 -10.33 8.72
CA GLY A 115 -5.82 -9.07 9.45
C GLY A 115 -4.78 -8.04 9.01
N ALA A 116 -3.55 -8.48 8.80
CA ALA A 116 -2.48 -7.58 8.34
C ALA A 116 -2.74 -7.13 6.91
N VAL A 117 -3.22 -8.02 6.05
CA VAL A 117 -3.59 -7.66 4.67
C VAL A 117 -4.65 -6.58 4.68
N GLY A 118 -5.65 -6.72 5.54
CA GLY A 118 -6.75 -5.75 5.62
C GLY A 118 -6.34 -4.39 6.17
N ARG A 119 -5.15 -4.29 6.76
CA ARG A 119 -4.67 -3.02 7.32
C ARG A 119 -3.61 -2.36 6.44
N ASN A 120 -3.48 -2.79 5.21
CA ASN A 120 -2.54 -2.21 4.26
C ASN A 120 -2.80 -0.71 4.10
N PRO A 121 -1.81 0.15 4.43
CA PRO A 121 -2.00 1.60 4.33
C PRO A 121 -1.69 2.16 2.95
N ILE A 122 -1.12 1.36 2.04
CA ILE A 122 -0.72 1.83 0.72
C ILE A 122 -1.38 0.94 -0.33
N ALA A 123 -2.66 1.20 -0.56
CA ALA A 123 -3.44 0.40 -1.50
C ALA A 123 -2.81 0.43 -2.89
N LEU A 124 -3.09 -0.55 -3.70
CA LEU A 124 -2.63 -0.72 -5.07
C LEU A 124 -1.13 -1.01 -5.19
N ILE A 125 -0.28 -0.19 -4.58
CA ILE A 125 1.17 -0.38 -4.67
C ILE A 125 1.59 -1.59 -3.87
N ILE A 126 1.07 -1.74 -2.64
CA ILE A 126 1.17 -3.01 -1.93
C ILE A 126 -0.05 -3.82 -2.38
N PRO A 127 0.12 -4.78 -3.27
CA PRO A 127 -1.00 -5.35 -4.02
C PRO A 127 -1.76 -6.41 -3.23
N CYS A 128 -2.52 -5.99 -2.23
CA CYS A 128 -3.28 -6.91 -1.38
C CYS A 128 -4.27 -7.75 -2.17
N HIS A 129 -4.70 -7.27 -3.35
CA HIS A 129 -5.58 -8.02 -4.21
C HIS A 129 -4.94 -9.29 -4.80
N ARG A 130 -3.63 -9.49 -4.60
CA ARG A 130 -2.93 -10.70 -5.02
C ARG A 130 -2.90 -11.76 -3.93
N VAL A 131 -3.53 -11.50 -2.78
CA VAL A 131 -3.62 -12.47 -1.69
C VAL A 131 -5.06 -12.94 -1.60
N ILE A 132 -5.25 -14.25 -1.66
CA ILE A 132 -6.58 -14.85 -1.71
C ILE A 132 -6.73 -15.89 -0.62
N GLY A 133 -7.98 -16.23 -0.32
CA GLY A 133 -8.27 -17.33 0.59
C GLY A 133 -7.95 -18.67 -0.04
N SER A 134 -7.95 -19.71 0.78
CA SER A 134 -7.62 -21.06 0.31
C SER A 134 -8.62 -21.55 -0.73
N ASP A 135 -9.83 -20.98 -0.77
CA ASP A 135 -10.85 -21.35 -1.74
C ASP A 135 -10.81 -20.47 -3.00
N GLY A 136 -9.81 -19.60 -3.12
CA GLY A 136 -9.66 -18.72 -4.26
C GLY A 136 -10.40 -17.41 -4.17
N GLN A 137 -11.08 -17.14 -3.07
CA GLN A 137 -11.83 -15.90 -2.93
C GLN A 137 -10.93 -14.79 -2.43
N LEU A 138 -11.23 -13.57 -2.89
CA LEU A 138 -10.60 -12.39 -2.35
C LEU A 138 -11.23 -12.08 -1.00
N THR A 139 -10.41 -12.06 0.02
CA THR A 139 -10.86 -11.72 1.37
C THR A 139 -9.90 -10.70 1.95
N GLY A 140 -10.38 -9.92 2.93
CA GLY A 140 -9.55 -8.91 3.56
C GLY A 140 -9.26 -7.70 2.70
N TYR A 141 -9.84 -7.62 1.52
CA TYR A 141 -9.66 -6.51 0.61
C TYR A 141 -11.00 -5.80 0.47
N ALA A 142 -11.02 -4.55 0.79
CA ALA A 142 -12.26 -3.77 0.73
C ALA A 142 -12.36 -2.96 -0.55
#